data_3b2da8cefacb4d8195e951af5738031b
#
_entry.id   3b2da8cefacb4d8195e951af5738031b
#
_cell.length_a   1.000
_cell.length_b   1.000
_cell.length_c   1.000
_cell.angle_alpha   90.00
_cell.angle_beta   90.00
_cell.angle_gamma   90.00
#
_symmetry.space_group_name_H-M   'P 1'
#
loop_
_entity.id
_entity.type
_entity.pdbx_description
1 polymer ?
#
loop_
_entity_poly.entity_id
_entity_poly.type
_entity_poly.pdbx_seq_one_letter_code
_entity_poly.pdbx_strand_id
1 'polypeptide(L)'
;MYQELQRKVIEEKPSYSREEIQWLLEHLGDPSPEIRDELVFTSLARGIQEELFSLEQFQFISEEVSSDEGLYKEIDIRGVLALKRSFRALIYANLLSCDGAKESLYYQQLPSPIRSTMLNQGLYYLTKEKETTGYSPQFGWIHAFAHGADLLTEVICHPSFPKSNIAEVFEIIGKIFKRVEIRFTNDEDWRLARAFYEPILRGEIEPSLLTAWLQTVEFPLKEVNDFHKFSNFRSCLLEFTFN
;
A
#
# COMPACT_ATOMS: atom_id res chain seq x y z
N MET A 1 -13.43 16.97 18.97
CA MET A 1 -12.74 16.32 17.86
C MET A 1 -13.26 14.89 17.63
N TYR A 2 -12.93 13.88 18.44
CA TYR A 2 -13.30 12.47 18.23
C TYR A 2 -14.79 12.23 17.93
N GLN A 3 -15.69 12.70 18.79
CA GLN A 3 -17.15 12.55 18.60
C GLN A 3 -17.68 13.24 17.33
N GLU A 4 -17.06 14.33 16.92
CA GLU A 4 -17.41 15.04 15.69
C GLU A 4 -17.00 14.22 14.46
N LEU A 5 -15.79 13.70 14.45
CA LEU A 5 -15.29 12.84 13.38
C LEU A 5 -16.09 11.52 13.26
N GLN A 6 -16.50 10.94 14.40
CA GLN A 6 -17.39 9.76 14.39
C GLN A 6 -18.74 10.03 13.70
N ARG A 7 -19.29 11.22 13.82
CA ARG A 7 -20.50 11.61 13.07
C ARG A 7 -20.20 11.76 11.59
N LYS A 8 -19.10 12.45 11.24
CA LYS A 8 -18.71 12.70 9.85
C LYS A 8 -18.40 11.43 9.06
N VAL A 9 -17.84 10.40 9.69
CA VAL A 9 -17.49 9.15 9.01
C VAL A 9 -18.69 8.45 8.38
N ILE A 10 -19.90 8.68 8.91
CA ILE A 10 -21.15 8.10 8.40
C ILE A 10 -21.99 9.10 7.58
N GLU A 11 -21.60 10.35 7.50
CA GLU A 11 -22.27 11.34 6.65
C GLU A 11 -22.01 11.04 5.17
N GLU A 12 -22.98 11.34 4.30
CA GLU A 12 -22.84 11.14 2.86
C GLU A 12 -21.75 12.05 2.26
N LYS A 13 -21.74 13.32 2.66
CA LYS A 13 -20.78 14.33 2.15
C LYS A 13 -20.23 15.19 3.30
N PRO A 14 -19.37 14.60 4.15
CA PRO A 14 -18.76 15.36 5.23
C PRO A 14 -17.76 16.37 4.68
N SER A 15 -17.61 17.48 5.39
CA SER A 15 -16.51 18.42 5.19
C SER A 15 -15.55 18.36 6.39
N TYR A 16 -14.26 18.46 6.11
CA TYR A 16 -13.23 18.41 7.16
C TYR A 16 -12.48 19.72 7.27
N SER A 17 -12.23 20.18 8.50
CA SER A 17 -11.31 21.27 8.74
C SER A 17 -9.85 20.79 8.68
N ARG A 18 -8.90 21.73 8.57
CA ARG A 18 -7.47 21.40 8.60
C ARG A 18 -7.05 20.74 9.92
N GLU A 19 -7.61 21.20 11.03
CA GLU A 19 -7.37 20.66 12.38
C GLU A 19 -7.89 19.22 12.51
N GLU A 20 -9.03 18.92 11.89
CA GLU A 20 -9.58 17.56 11.84
C GLU A 20 -8.69 16.62 11.02
N ILE A 21 -8.24 17.05 9.86
CA ILE A 21 -7.30 16.28 9.02
C ILE A 21 -5.98 16.06 9.76
N GLN A 22 -5.46 17.09 10.42
CA GLN A 22 -4.23 16.96 11.22
C GLN A 22 -4.41 15.91 12.32
N TRP A 23 -5.52 15.95 13.05
CA TRP A 23 -5.84 14.97 14.09
C TRP A 23 -5.91 13.54 13.51
N LEU A 24 -6.56 13.35 12.36
CA LEU A 24 -6.62 12.05 11.67
C LEU A 24 -5.20 11.54 11.34
N LEU A 25 -4.33 12.37 10.80
CA LEU A 25 -2.95 12.00 10.44
C LEU A 25 -2.10 11.67 11.67
N GLU A 26 -2.29 12.34 12.78
CA GLU A 26 -1.62 12.03 14.05
C GLU A 26 -2.00 10.64 14.59
N HIS A 27 -3.28 10.23 14.41
CA HIS A 27 -3.83 8.96 14.89
C HIS A 27 -3.77 7.83 13.85
N LEU A 28 -3.09 8.02 12.72
CA LEU A 28 -2.98 7.02 11.64
C LEU A 28 -2.34 5.69 12.09
N GLY A 29 -1.60 5.70 13.17
CA GLY A 29 -0.98 4.51 13.79
C GLY A 29 -1.55 4.20 15.18
N ASP A 30 -2.77 4.64 15.49
CA ASP A 30 -3.37 4.40 16.80
C ASP A 30 -3.45 2.90 17.11
N PRO A 31 -3.08 2.46 18.32
CA PRO A 31 -3.17 1.04 18.69
C PRO A 31 -4.60 0.49 18.75
N SER A 32 -5.64 1.35 18.93
CA SER A 32 -7.05 0.95 18.87
C SER A 32 -7.52 0.80 17.42
N PRO A 33 -7.99 -0.39 17.00
CA PRO A 33 -8.59 -0.60 15.68
C PRO A 33 -9.80 0.31 15.41
N GLU A 34 -10.63 0.56 16.44
CA GLU A 34 -11.80 1.44 16.31
C GLU A 34 -11.40 2.87 15.92
N ILE A 35 -10.26 3.36 16.46
CA ILE A 35 -9.76 4.69 16.09
C ILE A 35 -9.05 4.63 14.75
N ARG A 36 -8.08 3.73 14.60
CA ARG A 36 -7.21 3.64 13.42
C ARG A 36 -7.95 3.23 12.16
N ASP A 37 -8.70 2.11 12.21
CA ASP A 37 -9.32 1.50 11.04
C ASP A 37 -10.69 2.14 10.75
N GLU A 38 -11.60 2.12 11.74
CA GLU A 38 -12.98 2.51 11.53
C GLU A 38 -13.17 4.02 11.40
N LEU A 39 -12.39 4.82 12.13
CA LEU A 39 -12.52 6.28 12.09
C LEU A 39 -11.46 6.92 11.19
N VAL A 40 -10.18 6.75 11.52
CA VAL A 40 -9.09 7.51 10.89
C VAL A 40 -8.91 7.11 9.43
N PHE A 41 -8.64 5.81 9.19
CA PHE A 41 -8.43 5.34 7.82
C PHE A 41 -9.67 5.53 6.97
N THR A 42 -10.85 5.17 7.48
CA THR A 42 -12.11 5.33 6.75
C THR A 42 -12.37 6.79 6.37
N SER A 43 -12.15 7.75 7.28
CA SER A 43 -12.32 9.18 6.97
C SER A 43 -11.35 9.66 5.90
N LEU A 44 -10.06 9.30 6.01
CA LEU A 44 -9.04 9.71 5.05
C LEU A 44 -9.24 9.05 3.68
N ALA A 45 -9.52 7.74 3.65
CA ALA A 45 -9.73 6.98 2.41
C ALA A 45 -10.97 7.51 1.66
N ARG A 46 -12.11 7.66 2.35
CA ARG A 46 -13.31 8.27 1.76
C ARG A 46 -13.05 9.69 1.28
N GLY A 47 -12.40 10.50 2.11
CA GLY A 47 -12.06 11.88 1.77
C GLY A 47 -11.25 12.00 0.48
N ILE A 48 -10.33 11.08 0.23
CA ILE A 48 -9.51 11.01 -1.00
C ILE A 48 -10.32 10.40 -2.15
N GLN A 49 -10.90 9.21 -1.97
CA GLN A 49 -11.54 8.46 -3.05
C GLN A 49 -12.87 9.05 -3.51
N GLU A 50 -13.65 9.61 -2.60
CA GLU A 50 -14.92 10.27 -2.88
C GLU A 50 -14.75 11.77 -3.17
N GLU A 51 -13.51 12.27 -3.24
CA GLU A 51 -13.16 13.65 -3.59
C GLU A 51 -13.79 14.70 -2.65
N LEU A 52 -13.83 14.38 -1.35
CA LEU A 52 -14.42 15.22 -0.32
C LEU A 52 -13.46 16.29 0.22
N PHE A 53 -12.16 16.15 -0.05
CA PHE A 53 -11.15 17.14 0.32
C PHE A 53 -10.97 18.20 -0.77
N SER A 54 -10.64 19.43 -0.38
CA SER A 54 -10.16 20.43 -1.34
C SER A 54 -8.77 20.03 -1.88
N LEU A 55 -8.36 20.63 -3.00
CA LEU A 55 -7.00 20.42 -3.54
C LEU A 55 -5.92 20.77 -2.52
N GLU A 56 -6.11 21.85 -1.76
CA GLU A 56 -5.18 22.24 -0.69
C GLU A 56 -5.09 21.18 0.40
N GLN A 57 -6.23 20.61 0.80
CA GLN A 57 -6.27 19.52 1.80
C GLN A 57 -5.63 18.23 1.27
N PHE A 58 -5.88 17.87 0.01
CA PHE A 58 -5.24 16.73 -0.64
C PHE A 58 -3.71 16.86 -0.68
N GLN A 59 -3.20 18.05 -1.06
CA GLN A 59 -1.77 18.34 -1.05
C GLN A 59 -1.21 18.32 0.36
N PHE A 60 -1.89 18.94 1.32
CA PHE A 60 -1.49 18.92 2.72
C PHE A 60 -1.36 17.49 3.28
N ILE A 61 -2.36 16.61 3.01
CA ILE A 61 -2.28 15.21 3.41
C ILE A 61 -1.03 14.55 2.80
N SER A 62 -0.78 14.80 1.52
CA SER A 62 0.36 14.22 0.82
C SER A 62 1.71 14.67 1.39
N GLU A 63 1.82 15.93 1.79
CA GLU A 63 3.00 16.51 2.46
C GLU A 63 3.24 15.87 3.82
N GLU A 64 2.20 15.81 4.66
CA GLU A 64 2.29 15.26 6.02
C GLU A 64 2.66 13.76 6.03
N VAL A 65 2.01 12.94 5.19
CA VAL A 65 2.33 11.51 5.15
C VAL A 65 3.70 11.22 4.54
N SER A 66 4.24 12.11 3.70
CA SER A 66 5.58 11.96 3.09
C SER A 66 6.69 12.57 3.93
N SER A 67 6.36 13.34 4.96
CA SER A 67 7.32 13.96 5.86
C SER A 67 8.05 12.92 6.72
N ASP A 68 9.15 13.32 7.35
CA ASP A 68 9.84 12.55 8.38
C ASP A 68 10.13 11.09 7.95
N GLU A 69 10.88 10.95 6.84
CA GLU A 69 11.24 9.67 6.20
C GLU A 69 10.07 8.87 5.60
N GLY A 70 8.83 9.33 5.73
CA GLY A 70 7.63 8.72 5.14
C GLY A 70 7.44 7.26 5.56
N LEU A 71 7.45 6.33 4.58
CA LEU A 71 7.28 4.90 4.81
C LEU A 71 8.49 4.24 5.48
N TYR A 72 9.66 4.89 5.48
CA TYR A 72 10.89 4.26 6.00
C TYR A 72 11.16 4.61 7.46
N LYS A 73 10.35 5.49 8.05
CA LYS A 73 10.49 5.79 9.48
C LYS A 73 10.35 4.50 10.30
N GLU A 74 11.38 4.21 11.11
CA GLU A 74 11.42 3.05 11.99
C GLU A 74 11.18 1.70 11.26
N ILE A 75 11.62 1.60 10.00
CA ILE A 75 11.32 0.47 9.09
C ILE A 75 11.79 -0.90 9.62
N ASP A 76 12.78 -0.92 10.49
CA ASP A 76 13.31 -2.14 11.08
C ASP A 76 12.57 -2.59 12.36
N ILE A 77 11.64 -1.77 12.88
CA ILE A 77 10.93 -2.04 14.13
C ILE A 77 9.57 -2.68 13.84
N ARG A 78 9.27 -3.79 14.53
CA ARG A 78 8.01 -4.53 14.41
C ARG A 78 6.99 -4.10 15.48
N GLY A 79 5.78 -4.64 15.38
CA GLY A 79 4.70 -4.45 16.35
C GLY A 79 4.01 -3.10 16.19
N VAL A 80 3.69 -2.44 17.30
CA VAL A 80 2.86 -1.22 17.31
C VAL A 80 3.39 -0.10 16.41
N LEU A 81 4.73 0.03 16.26
CA LEU A 81 5.33 1.05 15.41
C LEU A 81 5.15 0.76 13.91
N ALA A 82 4.86 -0.49 13.55
CA ALA A 82 4.52 -0.85 12.18
C ALA A 82 3.13 -0.35 11.75
N LEU A 83 2.20 -0.14 12.69
CA LEU A 83 0.85 0.34 12.40
C LEU A 83 0.85 1.62 11.57
N LYS A 84 1.61 2.62 12.01
CA LYS A 84 1.68 3.91 11.31
C LYS A 84 2.24 3.78 9.89
N ARG A 85 3.29 2.96 9.69
CA ARG A 85 3.86 2.70 8.35
C ARG A 85 2.87 1.98 7.45
N SER A 86 2.22 0.95 7.99
CA SER A 86 1.24 0.14 7.28
C SER A 86 0.08 0.99 6.76
N PHE A 87 -0.51 1.83 7.62
CA PHE A 87 -1.61 2.70 7.22
C PHE A 87 -1.15 3.89 6.36
N ARG A 88 0.09 4.37 6.52
CA ARG A 88 0.69 5.29 5.55
C ARG A 88 0.78 4.68 4.15
N ALA A 89 1.12 3.40 4.03
CA ALA A 89 1.15 2.72 2.74
C ALA A 89 -0.22 2.72 2.06
N LEU A 90 -1.31 2.50 2.80
CA LEU A 90 -2.67 2.63 2.27
C LEU A 90 -3.01 4.06 1.85
N ILE A 91 -2.62 5.08 2.63
CA ILE A 91 -2.85 6.48 2.23
C ILE A 91 -2.05 6.82 0.98
N TYR A 92 -0.79 6.37 0.87
CA TYR A 92 -0.01 6.53 -0.36
C TYR A 92 -0.70 5.88 -1.57
N ALA A 93 -1.23 4.66 -1.40
CA ALA A 93 -1.97 3.97 -2.45
C ALA A 93 -3.19 4.78 -2.91
N ASN A 94 -4.00 5.30 -1.97
CA ASN A 94 -5.16 6.12 -2.30
C ASN A 94 -4.77 7.43 -3.01
N LEU A 95 -3.74 8.12 -2.52
CA LEU A 95 -3.25 9.36 -3.13
C LEU A 95 -2.72 9.12 -4.56
N LEU A 96 -1.91 8.07 -4.77
CA LEU A 96 -1.39 7.72 -6.09
C LEU A 96 -2.49 7.25 -7.05
N SER A 97 -3.47 6.49 -6.56
CA SER A 97 -4.61 6.06 -7.36
C SER A 97 -5.38 7.26 -7.93
N CYS A 98 -5.72 8.22 -7.08
CA CYS A 98 -6.44 9.42 -7.50
C CYS A 98 -5.58 10.38 -8.35
N ASP A 99 -4.28 10.54 -8.01
CA ASP A 99 -3.35 11.36 -8.81
C ASP A 99 -3.10 10.75 -10.20
N GLY A 100 -3.22 9.42 -10.35
CA GLY A 100 -3.06 8.71 -11.61
C GLY A 100 -4.34 8.60 -12.45
N ALA A 101 -5.51 8.78 -11.87
CA ALA A 101 -6.81 8.61 -12.53
C ALA A 101 -7.24 9.88 -13.27
N LYS A 102 -7.39 9.80 -14.60
CA LYS A 102 -7.75 10.97 -15.45
C LYS A 102 -9.09 11.60 -15.10
N GLU A 103 -10.01 10.81 -14.56
CA GLU A 103 -11.34 11.22 -14.17
C GLU A 103 -11.40 11.89 -12.80
N SER A 104 -10.33 11.75 -11.98
CA SER A 104 -10.27 12.32 -10.64
C SER A 104 -10.01 13.82 -10.67
N LEU A 105 -10.65 14.56 -9.74
CA LEU A 105 -10.32 15.96 -9.44
C LEU A 105 -8.86 16.15 -9.02
N TYR A 106 -8.23 15.08 -8.52
CA TYR A 106 -6.84 15.08 -8.07
C TYR A 106 -5.86 14.61 -9.13
N TYR A 107 -6.28 14.43 -10.39
CA TYR A 107 -5.39 14.01 -11.47
C TYR A 107 -4.18 14.94 -11.61
N GLN A 108 -2.99 14.38 -11.41
CA GLN A 108 -1.69 15.08 -11.44
C GLN A 108 -1.59 16.27 -10.46
N GLN A 109 -2.29 16.21 -9.32
CA GLN A 109 -2.28 17.27 -8.32
C GLN A 109 -1.25 17.05 -7.19
N LEU A 110 -0.64 15.87 -7.08
CA LEU A 110 0.49 15.69 -6.18
C LEU A 110 1.68 16.57 -6.61
N PRO A 111 2.31 17.30 -5.69
CA PRO A 111 3.57 17.98 -6.00
C PRO A 111 4.60 16.98 -6.55
N SER A 112 5.29 17.35 -7.64
CA SER A 112 6.21 16.44 -8.35
C SER A 112 7.27 15.78 -7.45
N PRO A 113 7.91 16.47 -6.49
CA PRO A 113 8.86 15.84 -5.57
C PRO A 113 8.18 14.80 -4.67
N ILE A 114 6.96 15.07 -4.19
CA ILE A 114 6.19 14.16 -3.32
C ILE A 114 5.76 12.93 -4.12
N ARG A 115 5.22 13.10 -5.33
CA ARG A 115 4.88 11.99 -6.22
C ARG A 115 6.10 11.10 -6.47
N SER A 116 7.25 11.67 -6.78
CA SER A 116 8.48 10.91 -7.02
C SER A 116 8.92 10.15 -5.77
N THR A 117 8.80 10.75 -4.59
CA THR A 117 9.10 10.10 -3.31
C THR A 117 8.14 8.93 -3.05
N MET A 118 6.84 9.13 -3.23
CA MET A 118 5.83 8.07 -3.04
C MET A 118 6.04 6.89 -3.98
N LEU A 119 6.28 7.15 -5.26
CA LEU A 119 6.57 6.11 -6.26
C LEU A 119 7.83 5.32 -5.89
N ASN A 120 8.91 6.01 -5.52
CA ASN A 120 10.15 5.35 -5.14
C ASN A 120 10.02 4.57 -3.84
N GLN A 121 9.49 5.17 -2.78
CA GLN A 121 9.30 4.49 -1.51
C GLN A 121 8.35 3.30 -1.64
N GLY A 122 7.24 3.44 -2.38
CA GLY A 122 6.27 2.39 -2.58
C GLY A 122 6.84 1.20 -3.36
N LEU A 123 7.67 1.44 -4.37
CA LEU A 123 8.35 0.39 -5.13
C LEU A 123 9.23 -0.49 -4.24
N TYR A 124 9.95 0.11 -3.30
CA TYR A 124 10.93 -0.63 -2.47
C TYR A 124 10.44 -0.95 -1.05
N TYR A 125 9.26 -0.49 -0.64
CA TYR A 125 8.76 -0.64 0.73
C TYR A 125 8.79 -2.09 1.20
N LEU A 126 8.19 -3.00 0.47
CA LEU A 126 8.11 -4.41 0.84
C LEU A 126 9.47 -5.13 0.83
N THR A 127 10.49 -4.58 0.19
CA THR A 127 11.85 -5.12 0.28
C THR A 127 12.53 -4.79 1.61
N LYS A 128 12.02 -3.81 2.35
CA LYS A 128 12.58 -3.29 3.60
C LYS A 128 11.72 -3.63 4.82
N GLU A 129 10.39 -3.64 4.69
CA GLU A 129 9.44 -3.88 5.79
C GLU A 129 9.72 -5.21 6.50
N LYS A 130 9.80 -5.17 7.84
CA LYS A 130 10.09 -6.34 8.69
C LYS A 130 8.85 -6.93 9.34
N GLU A 131 7.75 -6.16 9.41
CA GLU A 131 6.52 -6.62 10.00
C GLU A 131 5.74 -7.50 9.02
N THR A 132 5.55 -8.76 9.41
CA THR A 132 4.87 -9.77 8.58
C THR A 132 3.57 -10.27 9.19
N THR A 133 3.16 -9.73 10.35
CA THR A 133 1.90 -10.10 11.00
C THR A 133 0.73 -9.49 10.21
N GLY A 134 -0.22 -10.32 9.81
CA GLY A 134 -1.48 -9.85 9.23
C GLY A 134 -2.42 -9.34 10.31
N TYR A 135 -2.93 -10.23 11.17
CA TYR A 135 -3.83 -9.91 12.27
C TYR A 135 -3.15 -10.14 13.64
N SER A 136 -3.36 -9.21 14.56
CA SER A 136 -2.93 -9.29 15.96
C SER A 136 -4.15 -9.24 16.88
N PRO A 137 -4.28 -10.18 17.86
CA PRO A 137 -5.35 -10.09 18.86
C PRO A 137 -5.34 -8.78 19.67
N GLN A 138 -4.18 -8.15 19.80
CA GLN A 138 -4.01 -6.92 20.57
C GLN A 138 -4.30 -5.66 19.76
N PHE A 139 -3.90 -5.63 18.47
CA PHE A 139 -3.90 -4.43 17.64
C PHE A 139 -4.84 -4.52 16.43
N GLY A 140 -5.55 -5.63 16.24
CA GLY A 140 -6.33 -5.87 15.03
C GLY A 140 -5.43 -6.06 13.81
N TRP A 141 -5.82 -5.52 12.67
CA TRP A 141 -5.07 -5.62 11.42
C TRP A 141 -3.81 -4.76 11.44
N ILE A 142 -2.64 -5.41 11.35
CA ILE A 142 -1.37 -4.74 11.11
C ILE A 142 -1.12 -4.65 9.60
N HIS A 143 -1.21 -5.76 8.89
CA HIS A 143 -1.25 -5.92 7.43
C HIS A 143 -0.17 -5.14 6.66
N ALA A 144 1.02 -4.93 7.22
CA ALA A 144 2.05 -4.12 6.56
C ALA A 144 2.42 -4.65 5.16
N PHE A 145 2.41 -5.99 4.98
CA PHE A 145 2.62 -6.61 3.67
C PHE A 145 1.43 -6.45 2.72
N ALA A 146 0.21 -6.65 3.20
CA ALA A 146 -1.00 -6.50 2.39
C ALA A 146 -1.16 -5.05 1.90
N HIS A 147 -1.02 -4.07 2.81
CA HIS A 147 -1.09 -2.65 2.49
C HIS A 147 0.07 -2.20 1.58
N GLY A 148 1.26 -2.77 1.78
CA GLY A 148 2.40 -2.54 0.90
C GLY A 148 2.20 -3.11 -0.50
N ALA A 149 1.45 -4.23 -0.64
CA ALA A 149 1.09 -4.81 -1.93
C ALA A 149 0.07 -3.94 -2.67
N ASP A 150 -0.93 -3.40 -1.97
CA ASP A 150 -1.86 -2.43 -2.55
C ASP A 150 -1.11 -1.20 -3.07
N LEU A 151 -0.18 -0.66 -2.27
CA LEU A 151 0.66 0.45 -2.69
C LEU A 151 1.52 0.11 -3.91
N LEU A 152 2.16 -1.07 -3.92
CA LEU A 152 2.98 -1.50 -5.06
C LEU A 152 2.16 -1.57 -6.35
N THR A 153 0.92 -2.04 -6.27
CA THR A 153 -0.03 -2.07 -7.39
C THR A 153 -0.26 -0.67 -7.95
N GLU A 154 -0.59 0.30 -7.09
CA GLU A 154 -0.85 1.68 -7.54
C GLU A 154 0.42 2.38 -8.05
N VAL A 155 1.60 2.05 -7.49
CA VAL A 155 2.90 2.53 -8.02
C VAL A 155 3.12 2.06 -9.46
N ILE A 156 2.93 0.77 -9.75
CA ILE A 156 3.17 0.21 -11.08
C ILE A 156 2.15 0.73 -12.10
N CYS A 157 0.91 0.90 -11.68
CA CYS A 157 -0.18 1.40 -12.51
C CYS A 157 -0.15 2.92 -12.72
N HIS A 158 0.67 3.66 -11.97
CA HIS A 158 0.69 5.12 -12.05
C HIS A 158 1.27 5.63 -13.37
N PRO A 159 0.64 6.61 -14.05
CA PRO A 159 1.12 7.12 -15.35
C PRO A 159 2.55 7.69 -15.33
N SER A 160 3.00 8.18 -14.16
CA SER A 160 4.37 8.68 -13.97
C SER A 160 5.39 7.60 -13.63
N PHE A 161 4.98 6.33 -13.50
CA PHE A 161 5.92 5.23 -13.26
C PHE A 161 6.73 4.94 -14.54
N PRO A 162 8.08 4.92 -14.48
CA PRO A 162 8.90 4.73 -15.68
C PRO A 162 8.73 3.29 -16.24
N LYS A 163 8.30 3.18 -17.49
CA LYS A 163 8.16 1.87 -18.19
C LYS A 163 9.47 1.08 -18.25
N SER A 164 10.62 1.77 -18.24
CA SER A 164 11.95 1.14 -18.17
C SER A 164 12.17 0.32 -16.89
N ASN A 165 11.40 0.59 -15.84
CA ASN A 165 11.57 -0.08 -14.53
C ASN A 165 10.74 -1.36 -14.39
N ILE A 166 9.95 -1.75 -15.39
CA ILE A 166 9.09 -2.95 -15.32
C ILE A 166 9.91 -4.23 -15.05
N ALA A 167 11.07 -4.39 -15.67
CA ALA A 167 11.95 -5.53 -15.39
C ALA A 167 12.41 -5.55 -13.92
N GLU A 168 12.70 -4.38 -13.33
CA GLU A 168 13.06 -4.26 -11.91
C GLU A 168 11.89 -4.62 -10.99
N VAL A 169 10.65 -4.31 -11.37
CA VAL A 169 9.45 -4.71 -10.61
C VAL A 169 9.42 -6.21 -10.37
N PHE A 170 9.61 -7.02 -11.41
CA PHE A 170 9.62 -8.48 -11.28
C PHE A 170 10.74 -8.97 -10.35
N GLU A 171 11.92 -8.38 -10.44
CA GLU A 171 13.03 -8.70 -9.55
C GLU A 171 12.72 -8.32 -8.09
N ILE A 172 12.08 -7.16 -7.87
CA ILE A 172 11.63 -6.70 -6.55
C ILE A 172 10.61 -7.68 -5.98
N ILE A 173 9.59 -8.07 -6.74
CA ILE A 173 8.58 -9.02 -6.29
C ILE A 173 9.21 -10.38 -5.97
N GLY A 174 10.13 -10.86 -6.81
CA GLY A 174 10.89 -12.06 -6.53
C GLY A 174 11.67 -11.99 -5.21
N LYS A 175 12.32 -10.84 -4.94
CA LYS A 175 13.01 -10.59 -3.66
C LYS A 175 12.05 -10.57 -2.47
N ILE A 176 10.85 -10.00 -2.62
CA ILE A 176 9.82 -9.99 -1.56
C ILE A 176 9.50 -11.41 -1.14
N PHE A 177 9.15 -12.30 -2.08
CA PHE A 177 8.82 -13.69 -1.75
C PHE A 177 10.01 -14.46 -1.17
N LYS A 178 11.24 -14.23 -1.68
CA LYS A 178 12.45 -14.93 -1.21
C LYS A 178 12.89 -14.52 0.20
N ARG A 179 12.43 -13.39 0.73
CA ARG A 179 12.82 -12.90 2.06
C ARG A 179 11.83 -13.22 3.17
N VAL A 180 10.57 -13.52 2.86
CA VAL A 180 9.51 -13.79 3.85
C VAL A 180 9.56 -15.25 4.27
N GLU A 181 9.97 -15.50 5.52
CA GLU A 181 10.22 -16.84 6.05
C GLU A 181 8.98 -17.49 6.68
N ILE A 182 7.89 -16.76 6.83
CA ILE A 182 6.61 -17.26 7.34
C ILE A 182 5.63 -17.54 6.20
N ARG A 183 4.64 -18.39 6.46
CA ARG A 183 3.50 -18.55 5.56
C ARG A 183 2.53 -17.39 5.73
N PHE A 184 2.12 -16.78 4.63
CA PHE A 184 1.02 -15.81 4.61
C PHE A 184 -0.31 -16.49 4.96
N THR A 185 -1.14 -15.84 5.77
CA THR A 185 -2.40 -16.40 6.28
C THR A 185 -3.56 -15.40 6.29
N ASN A 186 -3.32 -14.17 5.86
CA ASN A 186 -4.27 -13.07 5.91
C ASN A 186 -4.30 -12.28 4.60
N ASP A 187 -4.41 -12.99 3.48
CA ASP A 187 -4.57 -12.45 2.12
C ASP A 187 -3.37 -11.64 1.56
N GLU A 188 -2.20 -11.72 2.19
CA GLU A 188 -1.00 -11.01 1.70
C GLU A 188 -0.57 -11.50 0.31
N ASP A 189 -0.70 -12.81 0.04
CA ASP A 189 -0.39 -13.42 -1.25
C ASP A 189 -1.40 -13.01 -2.33
N TRP A 190 -2.69 -12.91 -2.00
CA TRP A 190 -3.70 -12.39 -2.90
C TRP A 190 -3.46 -10.91 -3.26
N ARG A 191 -3.16 -10.08 -2.27
CA ARG A 191 -2.84 -8.67 -2.50
C ARG A 191 -1.58 -8.49 -3.34
N LEU A 192 -0.55 -9.32 -3.12
CA LEU A 192 0.64 -9.34 -3.96
C LEU A 192 0.36 -9.80 -5.40
N ALA A 193 -0.64 -10.69 -5.60
CA ALA A 193 -1.05 -11.08 -6.95
C ALA A 193 -1.58 -9.88 -7.75
N ARG A 194 -2.30 -8.96 -7.11
CA ARG A 194 -2.80 -7.75 -7.75
C ARG A 194 -1.68 -6.90 -8.37
N ALA A 195 -0.51 -6.86 -7.74
CA ALA A 195 0.64 -6.13 -8.28
C ALA A 195 1.16 -6.70 -9.62
N PHE A 196 0.75 -7.90 -10.00
CA PHE A 196 0.99 -8.47 -11.33
C PHE A 196 -0.18 -8.26 -12.28
N TYR A 197 -1.39 -8.72 -11.90
CA TYR A 197 -2.49 -8.79 -12.86
C TYR A 197 -3.13 -7.41 -13.15
N GLU A 198 -3.24 -6.53 -12.17
CA GLU A 198 -3.81 -5.20 -12.39
C GLU A 198 -3.03 -4.39 -13.43
N PRO A 199 -1.68 -4.30 -13.37
CA PRO A 199 -0.91 -3.62 -14.41
C PRO A 199 -1.05 -4.28 -15.79
N ILE A 200 -1.24 -5.61 -15.85
CA ILE A 200 -1.47 -6.32 -17.11
C ILE A 200 -2.86 -5.97 -17.66
N LEU A 201 -3.91 -6.01 -16.82
CA LEU A 201 -5.26 -5.67 -17.23
C LEU A 201 -5.39 -4.20 -17.69
N ARG A 202 -4.62 -3.30 -17.07
CA ARG A 202 -4.57 -1.88 -17.48
C ARG A 202 -3.65 -1.62 -18.69
N GLY A 203 -2.99 -2.66 -19.23
CA GLY A 203 -2.08 -2.52 -20.38
C GLY A 203 -0.75 -1.85 -20.05
N GLU A 204 -0.37 -1.79 -18.78
CA GLU A 204 0.89 -1.21 -18.32
C GLU A 204 2.06 -2.20 -18.45
N ILE A 205 1.77 -3.49 -18.36
CA ILE A 205 2.73 -4.59 -18.50
C ILE A 205 2.25 -5.57 -19.57
N GLU A 206 3.14 -5.90 -20.50
CA GLU A 206 2.90 -6.95 -21.48
C GLU A 206 2.92 -8.34 -20.81
N PRO A 207 1.89 -9.21 -20.98
CA PRO A 207 1.82 -10.52 -20.35
C PRO A 207 3.04 -11.42 -20.63
N SER A 208 3.67 -11.23 -21.79
CA SER A 208 4.88 -11.96 -22.19
C SER A 208 6.07 -11.73 -21.25
N LEU A 209 6.17 -10.54 -20.64
CA LEU A 209 7.24 -10.22 -19.69
C LEU A 209 7.07 -11.01 -18.38
N LEU A 210 5.84 -11.13 -17.87
CA LEU A 210 5.55 -11.99 -16.72
C LEU A 210 5.91 -13.45 -17.03
N THR A 211 5.48 -13.96 -18.19
CA THR A 211 5.77 -15.33 -18.61
C THR A 211 7.28 -15.59 -18.70
N ALA A 212 8.03 -14.66 -19.29
CA ALA A 212 9.48 -14.77 -19.41
C ALA A 212 10.16 -14.78 -18.02
N TRP A 213 9.73 -13.90 -17.11
CA TRP A 213 10.26 -13.86 -15.75
C TRP A 213 9.94 -15.14 -14.97
N LEU A 214 8.73 -15.68 -15.07
CA LEU A 214 8.32 -16.93 -14.41
C LEU A 214 9.18 -18.13 -14.84
N GLN A 215 9.74 -18.12 -16.06
CA GLN A 215 10.66 -19.16 -16.52
C GLN A 215 12.06 -19.08 -15.89
N THR A 216 12.39 -17.95 -15.29
CA THR A 216 13.72 -17.69 -14.70
C THR A 216 13.72 -17.65 -13.17
N VAL A 217 12.56 -17.46 -12.53
CA VAL A 217 12.50 -17.37 -11.09
C VAL A 217 12.68 -18.74 -10.43
N GLU A 218 13.64 -18.82 -9.51
CA GLU A 218 13.97 -20.05 -8.80
C GLU A 218 13.80 -19.89 -7.30
N PHE A 219 13.34 -20.96 -6.64
CA PHE A 219 13.25 -21.08 -5.19
C PHE A 219 14.05 -22.31 -4.76
N PRO A 220 15.13 -22.16 -4.00
CA PRO A 220 15.83 -23.31 -3.41
C PRO A 220 14.92 -23.96 -2.35
N LEU A 221 14.65 -25.25 -2.47
CA LEU A 221 13.79 -25.99 -1.54
C LEU A 221 14.65 -26.90 -0.66
N LYS A 222 15.52 -26.29 0.16
CA LYS A 222 16.47 -26.99 1.01
C LYS A 222 16.05 -27.01 2.48
N GLU A 223 15.45 -25.93 2.96
CA GLU A 223 15.07 -25.73 4.36
C GLU A 223 13.56 -25.49 4.50
N VAL A 224 13.02 -25.63 5.73
CA VAL A 224 11.60 -25.43 5.99
C VAL A 224 11.11 -24.04 5.55
N ASN A 225 11.90 -23.01 5.82
CA ASN A 225 11.55 -21.65 5.43
C ASN A 225 11.48 -21.46 3.89
N ASP A 226 12.26 -22.23 3.14
CA ASP A 226 12.18 -22.19 1.67
C ASP A 226 10.83 -22.69 1.15
N PHE A 227 10.22 -23.69 1.82
CA PHE A 227 8.87 -24.14 1.50
C PHE A 227 7.81 -23.09 1.79
N HIS A 228 7.95 -22.26 2.85
CA HIS A 228 7.07 -21.14 3.11
C HIS A 228 7.16 -20.08 2.00
N LYS A 229 8.38 -19.68 1.62
CA LYS A 229 8.66 -18.73 0.53
C LYS A 229 8.02 -19.19 -0.78
N PHE A 230 8.29 -20.44 -1.17
CA PHE A 230 7.73 -21.03 -2.38
C PHE A 230 6.20 -21.18 -2.32
N SER A 231 5.66 -21.57 -1.17
CA SER A 231 4.19 -21.68 -0.98
C SER A 231 3.49 -20.35 -1.10
N ASN A 232 4.04 -19.27 -0.53
CA ASN A 232 3.50 -17.91 -0.69
C ASN A 232 3.50 -17.49 -2.16
N PHE A 233 4.62 -17.70 -2.86
CA PHE A 233 4.73 -17.40 -4.29
C PHE A 233 3.74 -18.22 -5.13
N ARG A 234 3.63 -19.53 -4.88
CA ARG A 234 2.69 -20.41 -5.58
C ARG A 234 1.24 -20.00 -5.33
N SER A 235 0.85 -19.66 -4.09
CA SER A 235 -0.49 -19.16 -3.79
C SER A 235 -0.79 -17.89 -4.55
N CYS A 236 0.12 -16.93 -4.54
CA CYS A 236 0.00 -15.71 -5.33
C CYS A 236 -0.26 -15.99 -6.82
N LEU A 237 0.45 -16.97 -7.42
CA LEU A 237 0.23 -17.34 -8.84
C LEU A 237 -1.11 -18.02 -9.07
N LEU A 238 -1.63 -18.80 -8.12
CA LEU A 238 -2.93 -19.48 -8.27
C LEU A 238 -4.09 -18.48 -8.35
N GLU A 239 -3.97 -17.31 -7.73
CA GLU A 239 -4.98 -16.25 -7.82
C GLU A 239 -5.19 -15.74 -9.25
N PHE A 240 -4.19 -15.87 -10.15
CA PHE A 240 -4.37 -15.56 -11.58
C PHE A 240 -5.35 -16.48 -12.31
N THR A 241 -5.64 -17.65 -11.76
CA THR A 241 -6.51 -18.63 -12.44
C THR A 241 -8.00 -18.42 -12.14
N PHE A 242 -8.32 -17.55 -11.16
CA PHE A 242 -9.69 -17.31 -10.70
C PHE A 242 -10.21 -15.90 -11.04
N ASN A 243 -9.39 -15.04 -11.61
CA ASN A 243 -9.72 -13.69 -12.07
C ASN A 243 -9.51 -13.57 -13.58
#